data_78e4413c60b1e9ee51cae309b27420a9
#
_entry.id   78e4413c60b1e9ee51cae309b27420a9
#
_cell.length_a   1.000
_cell.length_b   1.000
_cell.length_c   1.000
_cell.angle_alpha   90.00
_cell.angle_beta   90.00
_cell.angle_gamma   90.00
#
_symmetry.space_group_name_H-M   'P 1'
#
loop_
_entity.id
_entity.type
_entity.pdbx_description
1 polymer ?
#
loop_
_entity_poly.entity_id
_entity_poly.type
_entity_poly.pdbx_seq_one_letter_code
_entity_poly.pdbx_strand_id
1 'polypeptide(L)'
;RSFDLIHISPPINPVLLSFKKKILSDVRGSEIITYPIVKIGTQYWTRKNLRTTLYNDGKKITLKTTSNYSKSSAGYFKESTFIFYNKAAVITGKLAPKGWKIADNEAWQLLKTYIEGDGAVLKGNDLWEKSESVPTNATGFNAIATGIFTKVKENDSSIYQFAGKYTAYWNMGATQKAVAENGILLRYDTHEIKGAAYSDYCGYSVRCVIE
;
A
#
# COMPACT_ATOMS: atom_id res chain seq x y z
N ARG A 1 -45.29 -31.41 19.78
CA ARG A 1 -44.74 -30.62 18.67
C ARG A 1 -43.31 -30.23 19.07
N SER A 2 -42.35 -30.84 18.40
CA SER A 2 -40.90 -30.54 18.54
C SER A 2 -40.65 -29.22 17.84
N PHE A 3 -40.04 -28.27 18.55
CA PHE A 3 -39.53 -27.04 17.94
C PHE A 3 -38.10 -27.34 17.51
N ASP A 4 -37.88 -27.47 16.20
CA ASP A 4 -36.55 -27.51 15.64
C ASP A 4 -35.87 -26.14 15.82
N LEU A 5 -34.90 -26.10 16.72
CA LEU A 5 -34.02 -24.95 16.88
C LEU A 5 -33.17 -24.83 15.62
N ILE A 6 -33.52 -23.87 14.74
CA ILE A 6 -32.68 -23.49 13.61
C ILE A 6 -31.35 -22.97 14.20
N HIS A 7 -30.34 -23.77 14.09
CA HIS A 7 -28.98 -23.40 14.50
C HIS A 7 -28.41 -22.38 13.50
N ILE A 8 -28.69 -21.10 13.75
CA ILE A 8 -28.11 -20.00 12.97
C ILE A 8 -26.65 -19.89 13.40
N SER A 9 -25.74 -20.41 12.58
CA SER A 9 -24.30 -20.21 12.79
C SER A 9 -24.02 -18.71 12.80
N PRO A 10 -23.23 -18.19 13.76
CA PRO A 10 -22.88 -16.78 13.78
C PRO A 10 -22.19 -16.38 12.47
N PRO A 11 -22.41 -15.14 11.99
CA PRO A 11 -21.79 -14.68 10.75
C PRO A 11 -20.26 -14.78 10.87
N ILE A 12 -19.64 -15.47 9.92
CA ILE A 12 -18.18 -15.62 9.89
C ILE A 12 -17.56 -14.24 9.72
N ASN A 13 -16.68 -13.86 10.66
CA ASN A 13 -15.94 -12.61 10.57
C ASN A 13 -15.16 -12.58 9.23
N PRO A 14 -15.43 -11.60 8.34
CA PRO A 14 -14.82 -11.54 7.01
C PRO A 14 -13.28 -11.47 7.07
N VAL A 15 -12.69 -10.93 8.14
CA VAL A 15 -11.24 -10.89 8.36
C VAL A 15 -10.70 -12.31 8.58
N LEU A 16 -11.34 -13.13 9.43
CA LEU A 16 -10.93 -14.53 9.66
C LEU A 16 -11.06 -15.38 8.39
N LEU A 17 -12.09 -15.14 7.58
CA LEU A 17 -12.25 -15.81 6.30
C LEU A 17 -11.13 -15.46 5.31
N SER A 18 -10.66 -14.21 5.32
CA SER A 18 -9.52 -13.75 4.53
C SER A 18 -8.24 -14.53 4.84
N PHE A 19 -7.95 -14.79 6.11
CA PHE A 19 -6.76 -15.54 6.51
C PHE A 19 -6.76 -16.98 6.02
N LYS A 20 -7.89 -17.69 6.14
CA LYS A 20 -8.02 -19.05 5.63
C LYS A 20 -7.83 -19.11 4.11
N LYS A 21 -8.39 -18.18 3.37
CA LYS A 21 -8.31 -18.13 1.90
C LYS A 21 -7.04 -17.46 1.38
N LYS A 22 -6.23 -16.81 2.24
CA LYS A 22 -5.10 -15.96 1.83
C LYS A 22 -5.49 -14.86 0.82
N ILE A 23 -6.73 -14.41 0.89
CA ILE A 23 -7.31 -13.38 0.03
C ILE A 23 -8.14 -12.42 0.88
N LEU A 24 -7.86 -11.14 0.76
CA LEU A 24 -8.68 -10.05 1.26
C LEU A 24 -9.67 -9.64 0.18
N SER A 25 -10.97 -9.66 0.49
CA SER A 25 -12.02 -9.06 -0.35
C SER A 25 -12.35 -7.68 0.18
N ASP A 26 -12.05 -6.66 -0.60
CA ASP A 26 -12.31 -5.25 -0.30
C ASP A 26 -13.59 -4.81 -1.03
N VAL A 27 -14.67 -4.63 -0.26
CA VAL A 27 -15.99 -4.29 -0.78
C VAL A 27 -16.29 -2.82 -0.48
N ARG A 28 -16.51 -2.02 -1.54
CA ARG A 28 -16.77 -0.58 -1.46
C ARG A 28 -17.96 -0.21 -2.35
N GLY A 29 -19.14 -0.14 -1.75
CA GLY A 29 -20.38 -0.02 -2.53
C GLY A 29 -20.56 -1.23 -3.45
N SER A 30 -20.65 -1.01 -4.75
CA SER A 30 -20.74 -2.08 -5.76
C SER A 30 -19.37 -2.59 -6.25
N GLU A 31 -18.27 -1.95 -5.87
CA GLU A 31 -16.92 -2.37 -6.25
C GLU A 31 -16.40 -3.46 -5.31
N ILE A 32 -15.89 -4.55 -5.88
CA ILE A 32 -15.22 -5.62 -5.14
C ILE A 32 -13.83 -5.82 -5.72
N ILE A 33 -12.81 -5.55 -4.90
CA ILE A 33 -11.41 -5.77 -5.27
C ILE A 33 -10.82 -6.85 -4.37
N THR A 34 -10.12 -7.81 -4.95
CA THR A 34 -9.44 -8.86 -4.19
C THR A 34 -7.94 -8.61 -4.16
N TYR A 35 -7.35 -8.78 -2.97
CA TYR A 35 -5.91 -8.69 -2.74
C TYR A 35 -5.41 -10.01 -2.16
N PRO A 36 -4.48 -10.72 -2.82
CA PRO A 36 -3.76 -11.80 -2.17
C PRO A 36 -3.04 -11.27 -0.93
N ILE A 37 -3.02 -12.06 0.14
CA ILE A 37 -2.32 -11.71 1.39
C ILE A 37 -1.24 -12.72 1.72
N VAL A 38 -0.27 -12.29 2.51
CA VAL A 38 0.83 -13.13 3.02
C VAL A 38 1.07 -12.82 4.48
N LYS A 39 1.42 -13.85 5.25
CA LYS A 39 1.89 -13.70 6.63
C LYS A 39 3.40 -13.54 6.63
N ILE A 40 3.89 -12.47 7.26
CA ILE A 40 5.32 -12.19 7.45
C ILE A 40 5.52 -11.86 8.92
N GLY A 41 6.24 -12.71 9.63
CA GLY A 41 6.33 -12.62 11.08
C GLY A 41 4.94 -12.79 11.73
N THR A 42 4.54 -11.82 12.53
CA THR A 42 3.23 -11.76 13.19
C THR A 42 2.15 -11.07 12.36
N GLN A 43 2.52 -10.43 11.23
CA GLN A 43 1.66 -9.55 10.46
C GLN A 43 1.15 -10.21 9.18
N TYR A 44 -0.07 -9.84 8.75
CA TYR A 44 -0.59 -10.16 7.41
C TYR A 44 -0.54 -8.91 6.54
N TRP A 45 0.04 -9.05 5.35
CA TRP A 45 0.25 -7.97 4.38
C TRP A 45 -0.48 -8.25 3.08
N THR A 46 -0.99 -7.19 2.43
CA THR A 46 -1.43 -7.31 1.04
C THR A 46 -0.21 -7.52 0.13
N ARG A 47 -0.28 -8.51 -0.78
CA ARG A 47 0.78 -8.82 -1.74
C ARG A 47 0.76 -7.91 -2.98
N LYS A 48 -0.30 -7.13 -3.13
CA LYS A 48 -0.44 -6.12 -4.20
C LYS A 48 -0.68 -4.75 -3.59
N ASN A 49 -0.26 -3.73 -4.31
CA ASN A 49 -0.54 -2.35 -3.95
C ASN A 49 -2.05 -2.10 -3.98
N LEU A 50 -2.52 -1.26 -3.08
CA LEU A 50 -3.91 -0.82 -3.07
C LEU A 50 -4.24 -0.15 -4.42
N ARG A 51 -5.42 -0.47 -5.00
CA ARG A 51 -5.81 -0.01 -6.33
C ARG A 51 -7.27 0.45 -6.42
N THR A 52 -7.82 0.90 -5.30
CA THR A 52 -9.19 1.38 -5.24
C THR A 52 -9.32 2.83 -5.69
N THR A 53 -10.44 3.18 -6.27
CA THR A 53 -10.85 4.56 -6.58
C THR A 53 -11.95 5.07 -5.67
N LEU A 54 -12.35 4.25 -4.69
CA LEU A 54 -13.33 4.58 -3.66
C LEU A 54 -12.70 4.52 -2.27
N TYR A 55 -13.16 5.34 -1.35
CA TYR A 55 -12.92 5.16 0.07
C TYR A 55 -13.73 3.99 0.63
N ASN A 56 -13.41 3.51 1.84
CA ASN A 56 -14.10 2.40 2.48
C ASN A 56 -15.55 2.74 2.92
N ASP A 57 -15.94 4.03 2.83
CA ASP A 57 -17.31 4.51 2.98
C ASP A 57 -18.07 4.62 1.63
N GLY A 58 -17.46 4.18 0.52
CA GLY A 58 -18.02 4.20 -0.83
C GLY A 58 -17.89 5.54 -1.58
N LYS A 59 -17.36 6.59 -0.95
CA LYS A 59 -17.16 7.88 -1.62
C LYS A 59 -16.01 7.81 -2.62
N LYS A 60 -16.17 8.49 -3.77
CA LYS A 60 -15.14 8.55 -4.80
C LYS A 60 -13.90 9.32 -4.34
N ILE A 61 -12.74 8.80 -4.69
CA ILE A 61 -11.45 9.48 -4.57
C ILE A 61 -11.23 10.25 -5.88
N THR A 62 -10.76 11.48 -5.80
CA THR A 62 -10.54 12.32 -7.00
C THR A 62 -9.30 11.87 -7.76
N LEU A 63 -9.43 11.62 -9.07
CA LEU A 63 -8.28 11.46 -9.95
C LEU A 63 -7.54 12.79 -10.08
N LYS A 64 -6.24 12.78 -9.78
CA LYS A 64 -5.37 13.93 -9.89
C LYS A 64 -4.74 14.02 -11.28
N THR A 65 -4.78 15.21 -11.83
CA THR A 65 -4.15 15.59 -13.10
C THR A 65 -3.28 16.83 -12.87
N THR A 66 -2.54 17.24 -13.87
CA THR A 66 -1.76 18.47 -13.81
C THR A 66 -2.62 19.71 -13.55
N SER A 67 -3.86 19.73 -14.04
CA SER A 67 -4.77 20.87 -13.95
C SER A 67 -5.55 20.95 -12.64
N ASN A 68 -5.75 19.83 -11.92
CA ASN A 68 -6.57 19.82 -10.70
C ASN A 68 -5.78 19.46 -9.43
N TYR A 69 -4.44 19.52 -9.51
CA TYR A 69 -3.62 19.14 -8.38
C TYR A 69 -3.56 20.22 -7.31
N SER A 70 -3.89 19.85 -6.08
CA SER A 70 -3.60 20.60 -4.86
C SER A 70 -3.12 19.63 -3.78
N LYS A 71 -2.08 20.02 -3.04
CA LYS A 71 -1.53 19.19 -1.96
C LYS A 71 -2.52 18.93 -0.83
N SER A 72 -3.43 19.87 -0.58
CA SER A 72 -4.43 19.79 0.48
C SER A 72 -5.65 18.96 0.10
N SER A 73 -5.88 18.71 -1.18
CA SER A 73 -7.03 17.93 -1.62
C SER A 73 -6.68 16.48 -1.89
N ALA A 74 -7.41 15.57 -1.22
CA ALA A 74 -7.23 14.14 -1.32
C ALA A 74 -7.45 13.61 -2.74
N GLY A 75 -6.61 12.69 -3.19
CA GLY A 75 -6.73 12.12 -4.53
C GLY A 75 -5.72 11.02 -4.83
N TYR A 76 -5.85 10.48 -6.03
CA TYR A 76 -4.94 9.48 -6.56
C TYR A 76 -4.43 9.88 -7.95
N PHE A 77 -3.26 9.36 -8.30
CA PHE A 77 -2.69 9.38 -9.64
C PHE A 77 -2.80 7.99 -10.25
N LYS A 78 -2.87 7.92 -11.57
CA LYS A 78 -2.93 6.66 -12.28
C LYS A 78 -1.89 6.63 -13.40
N GLU A 79 -1.14 5.54 -13.45
CA GLU A 79 -0.25 5.21 -14.56
C GLU A 79 -0.51 3.78 -14.99
N SER A 80 -0.99 3.58 -16.20
CA SER A 80 -1.44 2.27 -16.68
C SER A 80 -2.44 1.62 -15.70
N THR A 81 -2.06 0.52 -15.07
CA THR A 81 -2.87 -0.20 -14.06
C THR A 81 -2.50 0.15 -12.62
N PHE A 82 -1.47 0.96 -12.42
CA PHE A 82 -0.99 1.36 -11.09
C PHE A 82 -1.72 2.58 -10.58
N ILE A 83 -2.03 2.56 -9.29
CA ILE A 83 -2.65 3.68 -8.58
C ILE A 83 -1.70 4.12 -7.45
N PHE A 84 -1.50 5.43 -7.36
CA PHE A 84 -0.68 6.09 -6.38
C PHE A 84 -1.54 7.13 -5.65
N TYR A 85 -1.44 7.21 -4.35
CA TYR A 85 -2.25 8.14 -3.57
C TYR A 85 -1.39 9.28 -3.07
N ASN A 86 -1.97 10.49 -2.98
CA ASN A 86 -1.30 11.58 -2.31
C ASN A 86 -1.48 11.48 -0.79
N LYS A 87 -0.66 12.20 -0.03
CA LYS A 87 -0.71 12.22 1.44
C LYS A 87 -2.09 12.57 1.97
N ALA A 88 -2.76 13.56 1.34
CA ALA A 88 -4.09 13.99 1.75
C ALA A 88 -5.13 12.86 1.68
N ALA A 89 -5.06 11.96 0.69
CA ALA A 89 -5.94 10.78 0.63
C ALA A 89 -5.60 9.77 1.72
N VAL A 90 -4.32 9.54 1.96
CA VAL A 90 -3.82 8.55 2.92
C VAL A 90 -4.20 8.90 4.36
N ILE A 91 -4.08 10.18 4.75
CA ILE A 91 -4.39 10.64 6.12
C ILE A 91 -5.90 10.72 6.44
N THR A 92 -6.78 10.47 5.47
CA THR A 92 -8.25 10.47 5.73
C THR A 92 -8.69 9.38 6.71
N GLY A 93 -7.85 8.35 6.91
CA GLY A 93 -8.21 7.14 7.66
C GLY A 93 -9.22 6.23 6.94
N LYS A 94 -9.66 6.58 5.71
CA LYS A 94 -10.72 5.89 4.95
C LYS A 94 -10.19 5.10 3.76
N LEU A 95 -8.89 5.10 3.55
CA LEU A 95 -8.31 4.49 2.35
C LEU A 95 -8.10 2.97 2.50
N ALA A 96 -7.79 2.48 3.69
CA ALA A 96 -7.61 1.04 3.92
C ALA A 96 -8.94 0.28 3.83
N PRO A 97 -8.92 -1.00 3.41
CA PRO A 97 -10.07 -1.90 3.53
C PRO A 97 -10.57 -2.00 4.98
N LYS A 98 -11.84 -2.28 5.17
CA LYS A 98 -12.42 -2.45 6.52
C LYS A 98 -11.69 -3.56 7.29
N GLY A 99 -11.30 -3.24 8.54
CA GLY A 99 -10.55 -4.15 9.41
C GLY A 99 -9.04 -4.23 9.11
N TRP A 100 -8.54 -3.46 8.13
CA TRP A 100 -7.13 -3.33 7.80
C TRP A 100 -6.66 -1.89 8.05
N LYS A 101 -5.36 -1.71 8.23
CA LYS A 101 -4.74 -0.36 8.28
C LYS A 101 -3.75 -0.18 7.14
N ILE A 102 -3.51 1.07 6.74
CA ILE A 102 -2.33 1.40 5.92
C ILE A 102 -1.12 1.16 6.81
N ALA A 103 -0.08 0.55 6.25
CA ALA A 103 1.13 0.25 7.01
C ALA A 103 1.72 1.54 7.61
N ASP A 104 1.83 1.56 8.92
CA ASP A 104 2.41 2.63 9.72
C ASP A 104 3.87 2.32 10.05
N ASN A 105 4.50 3.24 10.78
CA ASN A 105 5.91 3.10 11.16
C ASN A 105 6.17 1.84 11.98
N GLU A 106 5.27 1.49 12.89
CA GLU A 106 5.40 0.29 13.72
C GLU A 106 5.36 -0.98 12.86
N ALA A 107 4.38 -1.07 11.97
CA ALA A 107 4.26 -2.21 11.05
C ALA A 107 5.51 -2.36 10.16
N TRP A 108 6.03 -1.26 9.60
CA TRP A 108 7.24 -1.29 8.80
C TRP A 108 8.48 -1.65 9.62
N GLN A 109 8.61 -1.19 10.87
CA GLN A 109 9.73 -1.56 11.72
C GLN A 109 9.70 -3.04 12.11
N LEU A 110 8.53 -3.59 12.46
CA LEU A 110 8.38 -5.03 12.71
C LEU A 110 8.76 -5.86 11.47
N LEU A 111 8.31 -5.44 10.28
CA LEU A 111 8.69 -6.09 9.04
C LEU A 111 10.21 -6.03 8.81
N LYS A 112 10.82 -4.85 8.94
CA LYS A 112 12.28 -4.66 8.77
C LYS A 112 13.08 -5.53 9.74
N THR A 113 12.66 -5.60 11.00
CA THR A 113 13.30 -6.45 12.01
C THR A 113 13.18 -7.94 11.63
N TYR A 114 12.01 -8.38 11.19
CA TYR A 114 11.80 -9.78 10.80
C TYR A 114 12.68 -10.23 9.63
N ILE A 115 12.93 -9.34 8.67
CA ILE A 115 13.75 -9.61 7.47
C ILE A 115 15.21 -9.17 7.64
N GLU A 116 15.63 -8.80 8.85
CA GLU A 116 17.00 -8.36 9.15
C GLU A 116 17.49 -7.20 8.25
N GLY A 117 16.54 -6.36 7.78
CA GLY A 117 16.82 -5.23 6.90
C GLY A 117 17.05 -5.57 5.43
N ASP A 118 17.02 -6.83 5.02
CA ASP A 118 17.21 -7.24 3.63
C ASP A 118 15.95 -6.97 2.77
N GLY A 119 15.97 -5.87 2.03
CA GLY A 119 14.89 -5.51 1.12
C GLY A 119 14.74 -6.41 -0.10
N ALA A 120 15.74 -7.21 -0.47
CA ALA A 120 15.65 -8.11 -1.61
C ALA A 120 14.56 -9.19 -1.40
N VAL A 121 14.36 -9.62 -0.16
CA VAL A 121 13.34 -10.62 0.19
C VAL A 121 11.90 -10.09 0.04
N LEU A 122 11.71 -8.77 -0.04
CA LEU A 122 10.42 -8.13 -0.29
C LEU A 122 10.13 -7.93 -1.78
N LYS A 123 11.16 -7.82 -2.62
CA LYS A 123 11.04 -7.53 -4.06
C LYS A 123 10.51 -8.74 -4.80
N GLY A 124 9.42 -8.56 -5.57
CA GLY A 124 8.95 -9.54 -6.55
C GLY A 124 9.87 -9.61 -7.76
N ASN A 125 9.67 -10.61 -8.60
CA ASN A 125 10.53 -10.82 -9.78
C ASN A 125 10.16 -9.92 -10.96
N ASP A 126 9.07 -9.17 -10.87
CA ASP A 126 8.53 -8.38 -11.98
C ASP A 126 8.94 -6.91 -11.90
N LEU A 127 9.19 -6.32 -13.06
CA LEU A 127 9.41 -4.90 -13.31
C LEU A 127 10.71 -4.29 -12.76
N TRP A 128 11.55 -5.01 -12.04
CA TRP A 128 12.84 -4.48 -11.60
C TRP A 128 13.87 -4.51 -12.72
N GLU A 129 14.59 -3.40 -12.93
CA GLU A 129 15.77 -3.40 -13.77
C GLU A 129 16.83 -4.35 -13.21
N LYS A 130 17.64 -4.93 -14.09
CA LYS A 130 18.71 -5.84 -13.70
C LYS A 130 19.78 -5.10 -12.91
N SER A 131 20.23 -5.70 -11.82
CA SER A 131 21.31 -5.21 -10.98
C SER A 131 21.92 -6.37 -10.18
N GLU A 132 22.94 -6.10 -9.40
CA GLU A 132 23.52 -7.08 -8.46
C GLU A 132 22.58 -7.39 -7.29
N SER A 133 21.63 -6.47 -6.98
CA SER A 133 20.61 -6.67 -5.96
C SER A 133 19.44 -7.47 -6.52
N VAL A 134 19.62 -8.79 -6.64
CA VAL A 134 18.63 -9.69 -7.23
C VAL A 134 17.39 -9.82 -6.31
N PRO A 135 16.18 -9.56 -6.82
CA PRO A 135 14.94 -9.84 -6.09
C PRO A 135 14.79 -11.33 -5.80
N THR A 136 14.42 -11.69 -4.56
CA THR A 136 14.19 -13.09 -4.18
C THR A 136 12.74 -13.40 -3.87
N ASN A 137 11.97 -12.37 -3.50
CA ASN A 137 10.57 -12.50 -3.05
C ASN A 137 10.36 -13.58 -1.97
N ALA A 138 11.38 -13.86 -1.17
CA ALA A 138 11.37 -14.96 -0.21
C ALA A 138 10.22 -14.83 0.82
N THR A 139 9.80 -13.60 1.14
CA THR A 139 8.65 -13.34 2.03
C THR A 139 7.30 -13.46 1.34
N GLY A 140 7.25 -13.41 0.01
CA GLY A 140 6.02 -13.30 -0.76
C GLY A 140 5.35 -11.93 -0.69
N PHE A 141 6.00 -10.89 -0.16
CA PHE A 141 5.50 -9.51 -0.13
C PHE A 141 5.24 -8.97 -1.54
N ASN A 142 6.06 -9.37 -2.49
CA ASN A 142 5.92 -9.10 -3.92
C ASN A 142 5.87 -7.59 -4.24
N ALA A 143 6.86 -6.85 -3.76
CA ALA A 143 7.07 -5.47 -4.19
C ALA A 143 7.54 -5.43 -5.65
N ILE A 144 6.89 -4.62 -6.48
CA ILE A 144 7.25 -4.41 -7.88
C ILE A 144 7.67 -2.96 -8.10
N ALA A 145 8.58 -2.72 -9.05
CA ALA A 145 9.14 -1.40 -9.31
C ALA A 145 8.17 -0.50 -10.08
N THR A 146 7.08 -0.12 -9.42
CA THR A 146 6.00 0.68 -10.02
C THR A 146 6.38 2.10 -10.37
N GLY A 147 7.57 2.60 -9.98
CA GLY A 147 7.86 4.03 -10.04
C GLY A 147 7.10 4.82 -8.98
N ILE A 148 7.13 6.13 -9.13
CA ILE A 148 6.51 7.11 -8.24
C ILE A 148 6.00 8.31 -9.03
N PHE A 149 5.00 9.02 -8.49
CA PHE A 149 4.68 10.37 -8.92
C PHE A 149 5.42 11.38 -8.04
N THR A 150 6.10 12.33 -8.68
CA THR A 150 6.78 13.42 -7.98
C THR A 150 6.28 14.76 -8.50
N LYS A 151 6.35 15.76 -7.63
CA LYS A 151 6.14 17.17 -7.95
C LYS A 151 6.98 17.98 -6.98
N VAL A 152 7.72 18.95 -7.50
CA VAL A 152 8.64 19.75 -6.67
C VAL A 152 7.91 20.95 -6.05
N LYS A 153 7.05 21.61 -6.83
CA LYS A 153 6.28 22.79 -6.40
C LYS A 153 4.83 22.69 -6.84
N GLU A 154 3.98 23.52 -6.26
CA GLU A 154 2.54 23.51 -6.54
C GLU A 154 2.21 23.74 -8.03
N ASN A 155 2.97 24.58 -8.71
CA ASN A 155 2.76 24.94 -10.13
C ASN A 155 3.49 24.00 -11.10
N ASP A 156 4.27 23.03 -10.61
CA ASP A 156 4.94 22.07 -11.46
C ASP A 156 3.96 20.99 -11.92
N SER A 157 4.19 20.42 -13.09
CA SER A 157 3.48 19.21 -13.52
C SER A 157 3.88 18.03 -12.66
N SER A 158 2.91 17.20 -12.28
CA SER A 158 3.21 15.90 -11.67
C SER A 158 3.90 15.02 -12.71
N ILE A 159 5.03 14.44 -12.36
CA ILE A 159 5.84 13.61 -13.24
C ILE A 159 5.87 12.20 -12.69
N TYR A 160 5.47 11.23 -13.53
CA TYR A 160 5.70 9.82 -13.27
C TYR A 160 7.11 9.45 -13.68
N GLN A 161 7.87 8.83 -12.77
CA GLN A 161 9.26 8.49 -13.03
C GLN A 161 9.74 7.28 -12.22
N PHE A 162 10.93 6.80 -12.56
CA PHE A 162 11.61 5.69 -11.91
C PHE A 162 10.89 4.34 -12.00
N ALA A 163 10.01 4.13 -12.99
CA ALA A 163 9.51 2.80 -13.32
C ALA A 163 10.70 1.85 -13.59
N GLY A 164 10.61 0.63 -13.08
CA GLY A 164 11.71 -0.34 -13.15
C GLY A 164 12.80 -0.16 -12.09
N LYS A 165 12.94 1.04 -11.53
CA LYS A 165 14.02 1.38 -10.59
C LYS A 165 13.58 1.48 -9.15
N TYR A 166 12.40 2.07 -8.91
CA TYR A 166 11.93 2.37 -7.56
C TYR A 166 10.50 1.88 -7.34
N THR A 167 10.20 1.58 -6.11
CA THR A 167 8.83 1.63 -5.57
C THR A 167 8.88 2.30 -4.21
N ALA A 168 7.88 3.14 -3.95
CA ALA A 168 7.75 3.80 -2.67
C ALA A 168 6.37 3.54 -2.08
N TYR A 169 6.33 3.37 -0.77
CA TYR A 169 5.11 3.14 0.00
C TYR A 169 4.93 4.24 1.02
N TRP A 170 3.69 4.68 1.20
CA TRP A 170 3.36 5.54 2.32
C TRP A 170 3.59 4.81 3.64
N ASN A 171 4.17 5.54 4.59
CA ASN A 171 4.33 5.15 5.97
C ASN A 171 3.44 6.06 6.83
N MET A 172 2.37 5.49 7.41
CA MET A 172 1.46 6.24 8.27
C MET A 172 1.98 6.25 9.71
N GLY A 173 2.04 7.43 10.32
CA GLY A 173 2.43 7.57 11.73
C GLY A 173 3.84 8.12 11.97
N ALA A 174 4.61 8.42 10.93
CA ALA A 174 5.79 9.25 11.11
C ALA A 174 5.33 10.62 11.63
N THR A 175 5.73 10.95 12.84
CA THR A 175 5.41 12.22 13.47
C THR A 175 5.86 13.36 12.55
N GLN A 176 5.07 14.44 12.47
CA GLN A 176 5.36 15.61 11.61
C GLN A 176 6.75 16.23 11.75
N LYS A 177 7.56 15.76 12.70
CA LYS A 177 8.91 16.26 13.00
C LYS A 177 10.03 15.62 12.17
N ALA A 178 9.84 14.44 11.60
CA ALA A 178 10.86 13.79 10.78
C ALA A 178 10.42 13.75 9.32
N VAL A 179 10.80 14.74 8.54
CA VAL A 179 10.56 14.84 7.09
C VAL A 179 11.13 13.61 6.34
N ALA A 180 12.07 12.90 6.97
CA ALA A 180 12.81 11.78 6.36
C ALA A 180 12.09 10.40 6.39
N GLU A 181 10.93 10.26 7.06
CA GLU A 181 10.38 8.93 7.34
C GLU A 181 8.93 8.72 6.90
N ASN A 182 8.38 9.63 6.09
CA ASN A 182 6.98 9.52 5.62
C ASN A 182 6.77 8.43 4.56
N GLY A 183 7.80 7.69 4.19
CA GLY A 183 7.72 6.62 3.20
C GLY A 183 8.84 5.60 3.32
N ILE A 184 8.58 4.48 2.71
CA ILE A 184 9.51 3.36 2.55
C ILE A 184 9.89 3.26 1.08
N LEU A 185 11.17 3.29 0.79
CA LEU A 185 11.72 3.21 -0.56
C LEU A 185 12.49 1.90 -0.75
N LEU A 186 12.11 1.15 -1.77
CA LEU A 186 12.90 0.04 -2.31
C LEU A 186 13.48 0.45 -3.66
N ARG A 187 14.75 0.16 -3.88
CA ARG A 187 15.47 0.46 -5.11
C ARG A 187 15.94 -0.81 -5.79
N TYR A 188 16.10 -0.76 -7.12
CA TYR A 188 16.56 -1.90 -7.91
C TYR A 188 18.00 -2.32 -7.57
N ASP A 189 18.86 -1.36 -7.21
CA ASP A 189 20.32 -1.47 -7.11
C ASP A 189 20.85 -1.70 -5.68
N THR A 190 19.99 -1.93 -4.69
CA THR A 190 20.40 -2.16 -3.30
C THR A 190 19.43 -3.08 -2.56
N HIS A 191 19.92 -3.80 -1.57
CA HIS A 191 19.12 -4.55 -0.61
C HIS A 191 18.58 -3.65 0.52
N GLU A 192 19.10 -2.45 0.66
CA GLU A 192 18.73 -1.55 1.73
C GLU A 192 17.29 -1.05 1.59
N ILE A 193 16.56 -1.07 2.70
CA ILE A 193 15.25 -0.42 2.82
C ILE A 193 15.47 0.99 3.35
N LYS A 194 15.27 1.98 2.49
CA LYS A 194 15.47 3.39 2.86
C LYS A 194 14.17 4.01 3.34
N GLY A 195 14.29 4.88 4.34
CA GLY A 195 13.29 5.91 4.56
C GLY A 195 13.39 6.95 3.44
N ALA A 196 12.28 7.53 3.04
CA ALA A 196 12.30 8.60 2.07
C ALA A 196 11.57 9.82 2.61
N ALA A 197 12.24 10.97 2.47
CA ALA A 197 11.64 12.27 2.70
C ALA A 197 10.79 12.63 1.48
N TYR A 198 9.52 12.95 1.70
CA TYR A 198 8.62 13.25 0.61
C TYR A 198 7.96 14.60 0.78
N SER A 199 7.80 15.28 -0.32
CA SER A 199 6.94 16.44 -0.37
C SER A 199 5.46 16.01 -0.33
N ASP A 200 4.59 16.86 0.16
CA ASP A 200 3.15 16.65 0.14
C ASP A 200 2.57 16.55 -1.30
N TYR A 201 3.42 16.77 -2.30
CA TYR A 201 3.07 16.73 -3.72
C TYR A 201 3.29 15.38 -4.38
N CYS A 202 3.80 14.39 -3.64
CA CYS A 202 4.10 13.08 -4.21
C CYS A 202 2.90 12.14 -4.18
N GLY A 203 2.91 11.15 -5.09
CA GLY A 203 2.01 10.03 -5.11
C GLY A 203 2.79 8.72 -4.97
N TYR A 204 2.46 7.94 -3.95
CA TYR A 204 3.08 6.64 -3.68
C TYR A 204 2.07 5.52 -3.58
N SER A 205 2.59 4.31 -3.71
CA SER A 205 1.83 3.10 -3.48
C SER A 205 1.44 2.95 -2.01
N VAL A 206 0.42 2.14 -1.76
CA VAL A 206 -0.05 1.81 -0.41
C VAL A 206 -0.06 0.31 -0.24
N ARG A 207 0.46 -0.16 0.90
CA ARG A 207 0.28 -1.52 1.41
C ARG A 207 -0.57 -1.48 2.66
N CYS A 208 -1.47 -2.45 2.76
CA CYS A 208 -2.30 -2.62 3.94
C CYS A 208 -1.82 -3.80 4.76
N VAL A 209 -1.98 -3.67 6.08
CA VAL A 209 -1.50 -4.64 7.07
C VAL A 209 -2.55 -4.84 8.16
N ILE A 210 -2.52 -6.02 8.79
CA ILE A 210 -3.23 -6.35 10.02
C ILE A 210 -2.34 -7.28 10.86
N GLU A 211 -2.42 -7.12 12.16
CA GLU A 211 -1.70 -7.90 13.19
C GLU A 211 -2.57 -8.98 13.80
#